data_6bb28c0825d018b6c173fe31626bc8b0
#
_entry.id   6bb28c0825d018b6c173fe31626bc8b0
#
_cell.length_a   1.000
_cell.length_b   1.000
_cell.length_c   1.000
_cell.angle_alpha   90.00
_cell.angle_beta   90.00
_cell.angle_gamma   90.00
#
_symmetry.space_group_name_H-M   'P 1'
#
loop_
_entity.id
_entity.type
_entity.pdbx_description
1 polymer ?
#
loop_
_entity_poly.entity_id
_entity_poly.type
_entity_poly.pdbx_seq_one_letter_code
_entity_poly.pdbx_strand_id
1 'polypeptide(L)'
;ATSNLFGSAFASGDFNTDGKIDLAVGAYGYSSSTGRVYIFYNDGSIPTTAATADVIITGEATSSFGVSLSSGDFNTDGKTDLAVGAYGYSSNYGRTYIFHNDGSVPTTAATADVIITGEGMGNSFGYFLSSGDFNTDGKTDLAVGAYGYSSSTGRVYIFHNDGSIPTAAATADVIIEGQTFSTAFGISLSAGDFNADGRVDLAVGAYGYSSWTGRVYLFYNDGSIPTAAASANVIISGETTNDFFGEMVKSGDFNADGKTDLAVGSTQYSTSTGRTYIFYNDGSIPTTAATADVIITGEANSYFGRFFTSGDFNADSRIDLAVGAYNYSSDTGRAYIFYNDGNIPTAAASADIIITGQTTSNYFGRPLDSGDFNADGKTDLAVGAYGYSTN
;
A
#
# COMPACT_ATOMS: atom_id res chain seq x y z
N ALA A 1 5.18 17.83 21.82
CA ALA A 1 5.35 17.83 20.36
C ALA A 1 4.30 16.90 19.77
N THR A 2 3.49 17.39 18.84
CA THR A 2 2.59 16.54 18.06
C THR A 2 3.47 15.63 17.20
N SER A 3 3.24 14.30 17.23
CA SER A 3 3.97 13.35 16.40
C SER A 3 3.69 13.67 14.92
N ASN A 4 4.72 13.97 14.14
CA ASN A 4 4.57 14.25 12.70
C ASN A 4 4.28 13.01 11.88
N LEU A 5 4.52 11.82 12.45
CA LEU A 5 4.35 10.52 11.80
C LEU A 5 5.14 10.43 10.48
N PHE A 6 6.37 10.99 10.45
CA PHE A 6 7.29 10.86 9.33
C PHE A 6 7.63 9.38 9.09
N GLY A 7 7.60 8.94 7.84
CA GLY A 7 7.74 7.53 7.50
C GLY A 7 6.42 6.75 7.64
N SER A 8 5.26 7.39 7.46
CA SER A 8 3.95 6.75 7.54
C SER A 8 3.46 6.14 6.23
N ALA A 9 4.04 6.52 5.12
CA ALA A 9 3.83 5.96 3.78
C ALA A 9 5.10 6.16 2.95
N PHE A 10 5.32 5.28 1.99
CA PHE A 10 6.41 5.36 1.03
C PHE A 10 5.87 5.19 -0.40
N ALA A 11 6.59 5.76 -1.36
CA ALA A 11 6.53 5.42 -2.76
C ALA A 11 7.92 5.61 -3.38
N SER A 12 8.34 4.64 -4.18
CA SER A 12 9.59 4.66 -4.92
C SER A 12 9.34 5.01 -6.39
N GLY A 13 10.26 5.74 -7.03
CA GLY A 13 10.18 6.11 -8.44
C GLY A 13 11.23 7.14 -8.80
N ASP A 14 11.48 7.34 -10.09
CA ASP A 14 12.38 8.37 -10.61
C ASP A 14 11.62 9.71 -10.72
N PHE A 15 11.60 10.47 -9.61
CA PHE A 15 10.85 11.74 -9.52
C PHE A 15 11.62 12.96 -10.05
N ASN A 16 12.88 12.80 -10.48
CA ASN A 16 13.69 13.88 -11.06
C ASN A 16 14.17 13.59 -12.49
N THR A 17 13.83 12.40 -13.03
CA THR A 17 14.21 11.92 -14.37
C THR A 17 15.73 11.77 -14.61
N ASP A 18 16.45 11.36 -13.57
CA ASP A 18 17.89 11.08 -13.67
C ASP A 18 18.21 9.59 -13.93
N GLY A 19 17.18 8.74 -13.99
CA GLY A 19 17.29 7.30 -14.23
C GLY A 19 17.54 6.46 -12.97
N LYS A 20 17.48 7.06 -11.79
CA LYS A 20 17.62 6.38 -10.49
C LYS A 20 16.32 6.38 -9.71
N ILE A 21 16.21 5.46 -8.78
CA ILE A 21 15.03 5.37 -7.92
C ILE A 21 15.17 6.32 -6.73
N ASP A 22 14.26 7.27 -6.64
CA ASP A 22 14.07 8.21 -5.54
C ASP A 22 13.07 7.67 -4.52
N LEU A 23 12.95 8.35 -3.36
CA LEU A 23 12.03 7.96 -2.29
C LEU A 23 11.11 9.12 -1.90
N ALA A 24 9.80 8.92 -2.02
CA ALA A 24 8.78 9.78 -1.43
C ALA A 24 8.34 9.24 -0.07
N VAL A 25 8.25 10.11 0.94
CA VAL A 25 7.96 9.76 2.34
C VAL A 25 6.81 10.60 2.87
N GLY A 26 5.74 9.93 3.33
CA GLY A 26 4.59 10.57 3.96
C GLY A 26 4.80 10.89 5.44
N ALA A 27 4.16 11.97 5.90
CA ALA A 27 4.11 12.41 7.30
C ALA A 27 2.72 13.00 7.60
N TYR A 28 1.69 12.16 7.57
CA TYR A 28 0.29 12.61 7.61
C TYR A 28 -0.11 13.31 8.91
N GLY A 29 0.63 13.11 10.01
CA GLY A 29 0.41 13.78 11.30
C GLY A 29 1.01 15.18 11.39
N TYR A 30 1.79 15.62 10.39
CA TYR A 30 2.46 16.92 10.44
C TYR A 30 1.48 18.07 10.70
N SER A 31 1.85 18.98 11.63
CA SER A 31 1.10 20.21 11.95
C SER A 31 -0.40 20.00 12.15
N SER A 32 -0.77 19.18 13.16
CA SER A 32 -2.18 18.86 13.48
C SER A 32 -2.92 18.22 12.30
N SER A 33 -2.28 17.24 11.68
CA SER A 33 -2.82 16.47 10.54
C SER A 33 -3.02 17.29 9.25
N THR A 34 -2.31 18.40 9.09
CA THR A 34 -2.16 19.03 7.76
C THR A 34 -1.48 18.04 6.81
N GLY A 35 -0.47 17.35 7.32
CA GLY A 35 0.31 16.36 6.58
C GLY A 35 1.36 16.96 5.65
N ARG A 36 2.35 16.17 5.33
CA ARG A 36 3.42 16.47 4.36
C ARG A 36 3.86 15.24 3.61
N VAL A 37 4.41 15.48 2.42
CA VAL A 37 5.23 14.51 1.69
C VAL A 37 6.61 15.12 1.47
N TYR A 38 7.64 14.31 1.61
CA TYR A 38 9.04 14.66 1.39
C TYR A 38 9.55 13.76 0.27
N ILE A 39 10.16 14.33 -0.75
CA ILE A 39 10.83 13.59 -1.83
C ILE A 39 12.33 13.76 -1.66
N PHE A 40 13.04 12.65 -1.68
CA PHE A 40 14.49 12.57 -1.57
C PHE A 40 15.02 12.00 -2.87
N TYR A 41 15.80 12.81 -3.60
CA TYR A 41 16.43 12.38 -4.84
C TYR A 41 17.67 11.55 -4.55
N ASN A 42 17.83 10.46 -5.31
CA ASN A 42 19.00 9.59 -5.26
C ASN A 42 20.08 10.12 -6.23
N ASP A 43 20.61 11.31 -5.96
CA ASP A 43 21.68 11.92 -6.76
C ASP A 43 23.09 11.45 -6.39
N GLY A 44 23.18 10.31 -5.71
CA GLY A 44 24.41 9.66 -5.21
C GLY A 44 24.40 9.38 -3.71
N SER A 45 23.46 9.98 -2.96
CA SER A 45 23.18 9.64 -1.57
C SER A 45 21.84 10.24 -1.16
N ILE A 46 20.95 9.45 -0.57
CA ILE A 46 19.68 9.95 -0.01
C ILE A 46 19.99 10.80 1.22
N PRO A 47 19.46 12.05 1.32
CA PRO A 47 19.62 12.90 2.51
C PRO A 47 19.13 12.21 3.80
N THR A 48 19.84 12.42 4.91
CA THR A 48 19.59 11.72 6.19
C THR A 48 18.59 12.41 7.10
N THR A 49 18.07 13.57 6.73
CA THR A 49 17.09 14.33 7.54
C THR A 49 15.94 14.84 6.68
N ALA A 50 14.72 14.83 7.23
CA ALA A 50 13.53 15.35 6.55
C ALA A 50 13.65 16.84 6.17
N ALA A 51 14.46 17.62 6.89
CA ALA A 51 14.67 19.04 6.62
C ALA A 51 15.51 19.32 5.36
N THR A 52 16.23 18.31 4.88
CA THR A 52 17.08 18.38 3.68
C THR A 52 16.51 17.60 2.51
N ALA A 53 15.22 17.26 2.53
CA ALA A 53 14.53 16.68 1.40
C ALA A 53 14.56 17.67 0.21
N ASP A 54 14.66 17.15 -1.01
CA ASP A 54 14.77 17.95 -2.23
C ASP A 54 13.44 18.64 -2.54
N VAL A 55 12.32 17.96 -2.29
CA VAL A 55 10.99 18.54 -2.39
C VAL A 55 10.20 18.29 -1.11
N ILE A 56 9.50 19.33 -0.64
CA ILE A 56 8.56 19.22 0.49
C ILE A 56 7.21 19.73 0.04
N ILE A 57 6.21 18.84 0.00
CA ILE A 57 4.83 19.16 -0.35
C ILE A 57 4.02 19.26 0.93
N THR A 58 3.39 20.40 1.18
CA THR A 58 2.54 20.60 2.37
C THR A 58 1.07 20.43 2.01
N GLY A 59 0.37 19.63 2.80
CA GLY A 59 -1.06 19.35 2.65
C GLY A 59 -1.97 20.53 2.98
N GLU A 60 -3.26 20.32 2.84
CA GLU A 60 -4.29 21.26 3.30
C GLU A 60 -4.60 21.03 4.78
N ALA A 61 -5.21 22.00 5.46
CA ALA A 61 -5.48 21.91 6.89
C ALA A 61 -6.31 20.65 7.23
N THR A 62 -5.89 19.91 8.26
CA THR A 62 -6.53 18.69 8.78
C THR A 62 -6.79 17.59 7.74
N SER A 63 -6.05 17.57 6.63
CA SER A 63 -6.29 16.65 5.53
C SER A 63 -5.67 15.27 5.69
N SER A 64 -4.72 15.10 6.62
CA SER A 64 -3.90 13.89 6.74
C SER A 64 -3.17 13.57 5.42
N PHE A 65 -2.68 14.59 4.72
CA PHE A 65 -1.97 14.48 3.45
C PHE A 65 -0.70 13.62 3.60
N GLY A 66 -0.50 12.69 2.68
CA GLY A 66 0.62 11.74 2.75
C GLY A 66 0.32 10.49 3.57
N VAL A 67 -0.97 10.12 3.78
CA VAL A 67 -1.34 8.85 4.43
C VAL A 67 -1.08 7.65 3.53
N SER A 68 -1.21 7.81 2.24
CA SER A 68 -0.91 6.83 1.20
C SER A 68 -0.25 7.52 0.01
N LEU A 69 0.65 6.81 -0.64
CA LEU A 69 1.41 7.25 -1.80
C LEU A 69 1.36 6.17 -2.88
N SER A 70 1.35 6.57 -4.15
CA SER A 70 1.51 5.68 -5.29
C SER A 70 2.24 6.42 -6.40
N SER A 71 3.16 5.74 -7.09
CA SER A 71 3.89 6.28 -8.23
C SER A 71 3.35 5.73 -9.54
N GLY A 72 3.47 6.48 -10.64
CA GLY A 72 3.07 6.06 -11.97
C GLY A 72 3.13 7.23 -12.95
N ASP A 73 3.04 6.95 -14.24
CA ASP A 73 2.93 7.98 -15.28
C ASP A 73 1.43 8.30 -15.51
N PHE A 74 0.91 9.27 -14.77
CA PHE A 74 -0.51 9.63 -14.79
C PHE A 74 -0.87 10.66 -15.87
N ASN A 75 0.11 11.18 -16.61
CA ASN A 75 -0.12 12.12 -17.72
C ASN A 75 0.39 11.63 -19.07
N THR A 76 0.99 10.44 -19.12
CA THR A 76 1.56 9.79 -20.31
C THR A 76 2.73 10.55 -20.96
N ASP A 77 3.55 11.23 -20.15
CA ASP A 77 4.74 11.93 -20.65
C ASP A 77 6.02 11.08 -20.55
N GLY A 78 5.91 9.84 -20.03
CA GLY A 78 7.00 8.90 -19.85
C GLY A 78 7.82 9.11 -18.58
N LYS A 79 7.36 9.95 -17.65
CA LYS A 79 8.02 10.22 -16.38
C LYS A 79 7.18 9.70 -15.21
N THR A 80 7.83 9.49 -14.09
CA THR A 80 7.15 9.04 -12.88
C THR A 80 6.53 10.22 -12.14
N ASP A 81 5.20 10.23 -12.05
CA ASP A 81 4.38 11.16 -11.27
C ASP A 81 4.10 10.59 -9.87
N LEU A 82 3.54 11.42 -8.98
CA LEU A 82 3.21 11.04 -7.61
C LEU A 82 1.72 11.27 -7.29
N ALA A 83 1.00 10.22 -6.92
CA ALA A 83 -0.33 10.30 -6.33
C ALA A 83 -0.25 10.26 -4.80
N VAL A 84 -1.01 11.15 -4.13
CA VAL A 84 -0.99 11.33 -2.67
C VAL A 84 -2.40 11.31 -2.10
N GLY A 85 -2.66 10.43 -1.15
CA GLY A 85 -3.91 10.35 -0.42
C GLY A 85 -3.98 11.29 0.77
N ALA A 86 -5.18 11.79 1.07
CA ALA A 86 -5.49 12.72 2.16
C ALA A 86 -6.89 12.48 2.71
N TYR A 87 -7.10 11.33 3.36
CA TYR A 87 -8.42 10.87 3.79
C TYR A 87 -9.14 11.80 4.75
N GLY A 88 -8.38 12.60 5.53
CA GLY A 88 -8.93 13.51 6.55
C GLY A 88 -9.54 14.81 6.01
N TYR A 89 -9.31 15.11 4.72
CA TYR A 89 -9.80 16.36 4.14
C TYR A 89 -11.30 16.58 4.39
N SER A 90 -11.67 17.78 4.85
CA SER A 90 -13.05 18.21 5.05
C SER A 90 -13.92 17.20 5.81
N SER A 91 -13.54 16.87 7.07
CA SER A 91 -14.26 15.89 7.90
C SER A 91 -14.34 14.50 7.25
N ASN A 92 -13.23 14.03 6.74
CA ASN A 92 -13.05 12.72 6.09
C ASN A 92 -13.91 12.52 4.82
N TYR A 93 -14.23 13.59 4.08
CA TYR A 93 -14.60 13.44 2.67
C TYR A 93 -13.48 12.75 1.93
N GLY A 94 -12.26 13.23 2.22
CA GLY A 94 -11.03 12.75 1.62
C GLY A 94 -10.76 13.36 0.24
N ARG A 95 -9.48 13.36 -0.10
CA ARG A 95 -8.96 13.77 -1.40
C ARG A 95 -7.81 12.87 -1.84
N THR A 96 -7.60 12.82 -3.14
CA THR A 96 -6.37 12.33 -3.76
C THR A 96 -5.83 13.42 -4.65
N TYR A 97 -4.51 13.63 -4.61
CA TYR A 97 -3.79 14.62 -5.39
C TYR A 97 -2.82 13.91 -6.30
N ILE A 98 -2.70 14.36 -7.56
CA ILE A 98 -1.68 13.89 -8.48
C ILE A 98 -0.78 15.07 -8.81
N PHE A 99 0.52 14.85 -8.70
CA PHE A 99 1.59 15.79 -9.02
C PHE A 99 2.35 15.24 -10.21
N HIS A 100 2.29 15.93 -11.34
CA HIS A 100 3.03 15.57 -12.54
C HIS A 100 4.50 15.98 -12.42
N ASN A 101 5.37 15.11 -12.88
CA ASN A 101 6.80 15.36 -12.96
C ASN A 101 7.14 16.06 -14.29
N ASP A 102 6.64 17.27 -14.47
CA ASP A 102 6.84 18.09 -15.69
C ASP A 102 8.09 19.00 -15.62
N GLY A 103 8.97 18.74 -14.64
CA GLY A 103 10.22 19.50 -14.39
C GLY A 103 10.20 20.33 -13.10
N SER A 104 9.05 20.44 -12.42
CA SER A 104 8.96 21.02 -11.07
C SER A 104 7.74 20.49 -10.33
N VAL A 105 7.93 19.77 -9.24
CA VAL A 105 6.83 19.31 -8.38
C VAL A 105 6.32 20.47 -7.51
N PRO A 106 5.01 20.79 -7.52
CA PRO A 106 4.43 21.81 -6.65
C PRO A 106 4.68 21.55 -5.16
N THR A 107 4.90 22.59 -4.36
CA THR A 107 5.20 22.47 -2.92
C THR A 107 3.98 22.52 -2.00
N THR A 108 2.78 22.63 -2.57
CA THR A 108 1.50 22.65 -1.82
C THR A 108 0.45 21.77 -2.50
N ALA A 109 -0.31 21.03 -1.72
CA ALA A 109 -1.39 20.17 -2.22
C ALA A 109 -2.46 20.93 -3.01
N ALA A 110 -2.73 22.17 -2.63
CA ALA A 110 -3.75 23.01 -3.30
C ALA A 110 -3.40 23.38 -4.77
N THR A 111 -2.15 23.18 -5.17
CA THR A 111 -1.67 23.44 -6.53
C THR A 111 -1.25 22.17 -7.27
N ALA A 112 -1.72 21.00 -6.82
CA ALA A 112 -1.54 19.74 -7.54
C ALA A 112 -2.20 19.81 -8.94
N ASP A 113 -1.66 19.08 -9.89
CA ASP A 113 -2.14 19.06 -11.28
C ASP A 113 -3.55 18.48 -11.39
N VAL A 114 -3.82 17.41 -10.59
CA VAL A 114 -5.16 16.84 -10.46
C VAL A 114 -5.54 16.74 -8.98
N ILE A 115 -6.75 17.19 -8.65
CA ILE A 115 -7.33 17.08 -7.31
C ILE A 115 -8.65 16.33 -7.42
N ILE A 116 -8.73 15.12 -6.86
CA ILE A 116 -9.93 14.29 -6.86
C ILE A 116 -10.57 14.40 -5.48
N THR A 117 -11.81 14.83 -5.41
CA THR A 117 -12.54 14.98 -4.13
C THR A 117 -13.53 13.83 -3.93
N GLY A 118 -13.55 13.24 -2.72
CA GLY A 118 -14.45 12.17 -2.32
C GLY A 118 -15.94 12.59 -2.31
N GLU A 119 -16.84 11.62 -2.16
CA GLU A 119 -18.28 11.85 -2.31
C GLU A 119 -18.95 12.42 -1.05
N GLY A 120 -18.47 12.08 0.16
CA GLY A 120 -19.19 12.46 1.37
C GLY A 120 -18.39 12.38 2.66
N MET A 121 -18.95 12.99 3.69
CA MET A 121 -18.37 13.03 5.03
C MET A 121 -18.19 11.63 5.60
N GLY A 122 -17.02 11.35 6.19
CA GLY A 122 -16.70 10.06 6.80
C GLY A 122 -16.30 8.96 5.82
N ASN A 123 -16.28 9.22 4.51
CA ASN A 123 -15.98 8.20 3.50
C ASN A 123 -14.50 7.80 3.46
N SER A 124 -13.61 8.68 3.93
CA SER A 124 -12.16 8.46 3.97
C SER A 124 -11.56 8.13 2.59
N PHE A 125 -12.00 8.83 1.53
CA PHE A 125 -11.47 8.69 0.17
C PHE A 125 -9.98 9.06 0.15
N GLY A 126 -9.16 8.28 -0.55
CA GLY A 126 -7.71 8.48 -0.57
C GLY A 126 -6.97 7.85 0.62
N TYR A 127 -7.60 6.92 1.36
CA TYR A 127 -6.94 6.20 2.44
C TYR A 127 -5.89 5.21 1.92
N PHE A 128 -6.16 4.54 0.82
CA PHE A 128 -5.23 3.64 0.14
C PHE A 128 -5.26 3.89 -1.37
N LEU A 129 -4.09 3.81 -1.99
CA LEU A 129 -3.90 4.01 -3.43
C LEU A 129 -3.18 2.81 -4.04
N SER A 130 -3.50 2.49 -5.28
CA SER A 130 -2.78 1.54 -6.11
C SER A 130 -2.83 1.97 -7.57
N SER A 131 -1.70 1.91 -8.26
CA SER A 131 -1.61 2.23 -9.68
C SER A 131 -1.51 0.97 -10.54
N GLY A 132 -2.03 1.02 -11.76
CA GLY A 132 -1.98 -0.08 -12.72
C GLY A 132 -2.77 0.25 -13.98
N ASP A 133 -2.58 -0.49 -15.05
CA ASP A 133 -3.36 -0.35 -16.31
C ASP A 133 -4.65 -1.18 -16.20
N PHE A 134 -5.70 -0.61 -15.59
CA PHE A 134 -6.96 -1.31 -15.34
C PHE A 134 -7.91 -1.38 -16.52
N ASN A 135 -7.61 -0.70 -17.63
CA ASN A 135 -8.42 -0.71 -18.86
C ASN A 135 -7.69 -1.30 -20.07
N THR A 136 -6.42 -1.70 -19.91
CA THR A 136 -5.54 -2.27 -20.94
C THR A 136 -5.27 -1.35 -22.14
N ASP A 137 -5.17 -0.02 -21.87
CA ASP A 137 -4.82 0.96 -22.90
C ASP A 137 -3.31 1.30 -22.92
N GLY A 138 -2.53 0.68 -22.04
CA GLY A 138 -1.08 0.87 -21.91
C GLY A 138 -0.68 2.07 -21.07
N LYS A 139 -1.61 2.71 -20.36
CA LYS A 139 -1.36 3.85 -19.49
C LYS A 139 -1.60 3.50 -18.02
N THR A 140 -1.00 4.26 -17.13
CA THR A 140 -1.19 4.07 -15.70
C THR A 140 -2.48 4.72 -15.22
N ASP A 141 -3.41 3.90 -14.73
CA ASP A 141 -4.65 4.29 -14.06
C ASP A 141 -4.45 4.35 -12.55
N LEU A 142 -5.44 4.88 -11.82
CA LEU A 142 -5.40 5.03 -10.37
C LEU A 142 -6.62 4.38 -9.70
N ALA A 143 -6.38 3.41 -8.81
CA ALA A 143 -7.39 2.86 -7.89
C ALA A 143 -7.29 3.55 -6.51
N VAL A 144 -8.43 3.97 -5.97
CA VAL A 144 -8.53 4.73 -4.71
C VAL A 144 -9.54 4.08 -3.77
N GLY A 145 -9.12 3.76 -2.56
CA GLY A 145 -9.96 3.20 -1.50
C GLY A 145 -10.66 4.28 -0.67
N ALA A 146 -11.91 4.02 -0.32
CA ALA A 146 -12.74 4.82 0.59
C ALA A 146 -13.47 3.89 1.58
N TYR A 147 -12.72 3.31 2.49
CA TYR A 147 -13.19 2.26 3.40
C TYR A 147 -14.34 2.70 4.32
N GLY A 148 -14.46 4.00 4.58
CA GLY A 148 -15.51 4.58 5.44
C GLY A 148 -16.86 4.77 4.74
N TYR A 149 -16.93 4.62 3.41
CA TYR A 149 -18.15 4.87 2.65
C TYR A 149 -19.35 4.11 3.21
N SER A 150 -20.51 4.79 3.33
CA SER A 150 -21.78 4.21 3.77
C SER A 150 -21.67 3.36 5.05
N SER A 151 -21.26 3.97 6.17
CA SER A 151 -21.06 3.26 7.45
C SER A 151 -20.05 2.11 7.35
N SER A 152 -18.93 2.38 6.68
CA SER A 152 -17.85 1.43 6.46
C SER A 152 -18.25 0.18 5.65
N THR A 153 -19.27 0.27 4.79
CA THR A 153 -19.45 -0.69 3.68
C THR A 153 -18.22 -0.65 2.79
N GLY A 154 -17.72 0.56 2.54
CA GLY A 154 -16.53 0.82 1.75
C GLY A 154 -16.80 0.82 0.24
N ARG A 155 -15.95 1.52 -0.47
CA ARG A 155 -15.90 1.60 -1.94
C ARG A 155 -14.46 1.65 -2.43
N VAL A 156 -14.29 1.21 -3.68
CA VAL A 156 -13.09 1.45 -4.48
C VAL A 156 -13.50 2.17 -5.75
N TYR A 157 -12.70 3.14 -6.15
CA TYR A 157 -12.87 3.93 -7.37
C TYR A 157 -11.67 3.71 -8.26
N ILE A 158 -11.89 3.46 -9.54
CA ILE A 158 -10.83 3.38 -10.54
C ILE A 158 -11.02 4.56 -11.51
N PHE A 159 -9.96 5.29 -11.73
CA PHE A 159 -9.87 6.42 -12.64
C PHE A 159 -8.94 6.04 -13.77
N HIS A 160 -9.49 5.96 -14.99
CA HIS A 160 -8.69 5.67 -16.18
C HIS A 160 -7.97 6.93 -16.65
N ASN A 161 -6.71 6.76 -17.04
CA ASN A 161 -5.90 7.80 -17.66
C ASN A 161 -6.12 7.81 -19.18
N ASP A 162 -7.32 8.14 -19.61
CA ASP A 162 -7.70 8.20 -21.03
C ASP A 162 -7.46 9.58 -21.68
N GLY A 163 -6.65 10.42 -21.01
CA GLY A 163 -6.29 11.79 -21.44
C GLY A 163 -6.72 12.87 -20.45
N SER A 164 -7.59 12.54 -19.48
CA SER A 164 -7.92 13.40 -18.34
C SER A 164 -8.51 12.59 -17.19
N ILE A 165 -7.89 12.63 -16.02
CA ILE A 165 -8.42 11.97 -14.81
C ILE A 165 -9.56 12.82 -14.23
N PRO A 166 -10.77 12.24 -13.96
CA PRO A 166 -11.88 12.97 -13.35
C PRO A 166 -11.54 13.55 -11.97
N THR A 167 -12.08 14.73 -11.65
CA THR A 167 -11.78 15.46 -10.38
C THR A 167 -12.78 15.20 -9.25
N ALA A 168 -13.76 14.31 -9.46
CA ALA A 168 -14.72 13.91 -8.43
C ALA A 168 -14.87 12.40 -8.38
N ALA A 169 -14.85 11.82 -7.18
CA ALA A 169 -14.98 10.38 -6.99
C ALA A 169 -16.27 9.80 -7.61
N ALA A 170 -17.37 10.56 -7.57
CA ALA A 170 -18.65 10.14 -8.16
C ALA A 170 -18.63 9.98 -9.69
N THR A 171 -17.59 10.45 -10.37
CA THR A 171 -17.40 10.34 -11.82
C THR A 171 -16.23 9.43 -12.21
N ALA A 172 -15.78 8.59 -11.29
CA ALA A 172 -14.81 7.55 -11.58
C ALA A 172 -15.33 6.60 -12.67
N ASP A 173 -14.42 6.07 -13.48
CA ASP A 173 -14.77 5.16 -14.58
C ASP A 173 -15.33 3.84 -14.10
N VAL A 174 -14.79 3.32 -12.98
CA VAL A 174 -15.33 2.15 -12.30
C VAL A 174 -15.52 2.47 -10.81
N ILE A 175 -16.69 2.12 -10.29
CA ILE A 175 -17.00 2.21 -8.85
C ILE A 175 -17.38 0.81 -8.36
N ILE A 176 -16.60 0.27 -7.42
CA ILE A 176 -16.85 -1.05 -6.83
C ILE A 176 -17.40 -0.86 -5.42
N GLU A 177 -18.60 -1.34 -5.17
CA GLU A 177 -19.27 -1.22 -3.88
C GLU A 177 -19.06 -2.45 -3.00
N GLY A 178 -18.75 -2.23 -1.70
CA GLY A 178 -18.63 -3.28 -0.69
C GLY A 178 -19.97 -4.03 -0.45
N GLN A 179 -19.91 -5.18 0.23
CA GLN A 179 -21.11 -6.03 0.38
C GLN A 179 -22.04 -5.62 1.52
N THR A 180 -21.51 -5.28 2.68
CA THR A 180 -22.28 -5.07 3.91
C THR A 180 -21.64 -4.00 4.80
N PHE A 181 -22.36 -3.53 5.80
CA PHE A 181 -21.85 -2.55 6.76
C PHE A 181 -20.63 -3.08 7.53
N SER A 182 -19.77 -2.15 7.95
CA SER A 182 -18.60 -2.42 8.80
C SER A 182 -17.58 -3.39 8.21
N THR A 183 -17.54 -3.55 6.87
CA THR A 183 -16.55 -4.41 6.22
C THR A 183 -15.22 -3.74 5.96
N ALA A 184 -15.21 -2.41 5.92
CA ALA A 184 -14.05 -1.61 5.54
C ALA A 184 -13.46 -2.01 4.16
N PHE A 185 -14.32 -2.32 3.18
CA PHE A 185 -13.91 -2.66 1.81
C PHE A 185 -13.12 -1.50 1.19
N GLY A 186 -11.98 -1.80 0.59
CA GLY A 186 -11.07 -0.79 0.06
C GLY A 186 -10.06 -0.24 1.09
N ILE A 187 -9.88 -0.93 2.24
CA ILE A 187 -8.86 -0.57 3.24
C ILE A 187 -7.44 -0.81 2.74
N SER A 188 -7.25 -1.78 1.87
CA SER A 188 -6.00 -2.10 1.18
C SER A 188 -6.28 -2.51 -0.25
N LEU A 189 -5.38 -2.16 -1.15
CA LEU A 189 -5.47 -2.42 -2.60
C LEU A 189 -4.13 -2.94 -3.12
N SER A 190 -4.15 -3.82 -4.10
CA SER A 190 -2.96 -4.20 -4.86
C SER A 190 -3.33 -4.54 -6.30
N ALA A 191 -2.61 -3.95 -7.24
CA ALA A 191 -2.71 -4.28 -8.66
C ALA A 191 -1.81 -5.48 -9.00
N GLY A 192 -2.23 -6.35 -9.92
CA GLY A 192 -1.45 -7.49 -10.39
C GLY A 192 -2.26 -8.39 -11.31
N ASP A 193 -1.60 -9.20 -12.12
CA ASP A 193 -2.24 -10.18 -13.01
C ASP A 193 -2.49 -11.50 -12.24
N PHE A 194 -3.60 -11.56 -11.49
CA PHE A 194 -3.91 -12.69 -10.60
C PHE A 194 -4.53 -13.90 -11.33
N ASN A 195 -4.82 -13.80 -12.62
CA ASN A 195 -5.34 -14.90 -13.43
C ASN A 195 -4.39 -15.33 -14.56
N ALA A 196 -3.23 -14.67 -14.68
CA ALA A 196 -2.20 -14.89 -15.70
C ALA A 196 -2.72 -14.72 -17.15
N ASP A 197 -3.60 -13.72 -17.39
CA ASP A 197 -4.12 -13.43 -18.73
C ASP A 197 -3.38 -12.24 -19.40
N GLY A 198 -2.40 -11.64 -18.71
CA GLY A 198 -1.59 -10.52 -19.17
C GLY A 198 -2.24 -9.15 -18.93
N ARG A 199 -3.32 -9.07 -18.17
CA ARG A 199 -4.00 -7.81 -17.81
C ARG A 199 -3.86 -7.54 -16.31
N VAL A 200 -3.92 -6.26 -15.94
CA VAL A 200 -3.85 -5.88 -14.53
C VAL A 200 -5.23 -6.05 -13.88
N ASP A 201 -5.29 -6.90 -12.88
CA ASP A 201 -6.42 -7.16 -12.00
C ASP A 201 -6.31 -6.35 -10.72
N LEU A 202 -7.33 -6.40 -9.85
CA LEU A 202 -7.36 -5.70 -8.58
C LEU A 202 -7.67 -6.63 -7.41
N ALA A 203 -6.78 -6.67 -6.42
CA ALA A 203 -7.04 -7.24 -5.10
C ALA A 203 -7.51 -6.17 -4.13
N VAL A 204 -8.58 -6.45 -3.37
CA VAL A 204 -9.20 -5.52 -2.41
C VAL A 204 -9.40 -6.18 -1.06
N GLY A 205 -8.85 -5.59 0.00
CA GLY A 205 -9.04 -6.04 1.36
C GLY A 205 -10.30 -5.46 2.02
N ALA A 206 -10.90 -6.25 2.93
CA ALA A 206 -12.08 -5.89 3.72
C ALA A 206 -12.03 -6.59 5.10
N TYR A 207 -11.11 -6.14 5.95
CA TYR A 207 -10.81 -6.80 7.23
C TYR A 207 -11.98 -6.86 8.21
N GLY A 208 -12.96 -5.95 8.09
CA GLY A 208 -14.13 -5.90 8.98
C GLY A 208 -15.22 -6.92 8.66
N TYR A 209 -15.14 -7.66 7.56
CA TYR A 209 -16.17 -8.60 7.16
C TYR A 209 -16.43 -9.67 8.23
N SER A 210 -17.73 -9.98 8.48
CA SER A 210 -18.18 -11.07 9.39
C SER A 210 -17.48 -11.05 10.76
N SER A 211 -17.72 -9.98 11.54
CA SER A 211 -17.12 -9.83 12.90
C SER A 211 -15.58 -9.87 12.85
N TRP A 212 -15.00 -9.13 11.91
CA TRP A 212 -13.54 -8.96 11.75
C TRP A 212 -12.80 -10.27 11.38
N THR A 213 -13.51 -11.28 10.86
CA THR A 213 -12.87 -12.44 10.22
C THR A 213 -12.08 -11.98 9.01
N GLY A 214 -12.67 -11.04 8.27
CA GLY A 214 -12.04 -10.41 7.12
C GLY A 214 -12.17 -11.20 5.81
N ARG A 215 -11.99 -10.49 4.72
CA ARG A 215 -12.01 -11.02 3.34
C ARG A 215 -11.04 -10.28 2.45
N VAL A 216 -10.63 -10.96 1.38
CA VAL A 216 -10.01 -10.37 0.21
C VAL A 216 -10.84 -10.74 -1.02
N TYR A 217 -10.96 -9.79 -1.94
CA TYR A 217 -11.70 -9.92 -3.19
C TYR A 217 -10.74 -9.70 -4.35
N LEU A 218 -10.73 -10.62 -5.33
CA LEU A 218 -9.99 -10.44 -6.56
C LEU A 218 -10.98 -10.14 -7.68
N PHE A 219 -10.75 -9.07 -8.38
CA PHE A 219 -11.51 -8.63 -9.53
C PHE A 219 -10.65 -8.76 -10.77
N TYR A 220 -10.96 -9.72 -11.62
CA TYR A 220 -10.25 -9.93 -12.89
C TYR A 220 -10.69 -8.92 -13.93
N ASN A 221 -9.75 -8.40 -14.67
CA ASN A 221 -9.97 -7.49 -15.77
C ASN A 221 -10.17 -8.26 -17.08
N ASP A 222 -11.30 -8.95 -17.20
CA ASP A 222 -11.67 -9.70 -18.43
C ASP A 222 -12.16 -8.78 -19.58
N GLY A 223 -11.74 -7.49 -19.56
CA GLY A 223 -12.24 -6.41 -20.44
C GLY A 223 -13.22 -5.49 -19.74
N SER A 224 -13.63 -5.81 -18.51
CA SER A 224 -14.34 -4.93 -17.58
C SER A 224 -14.23 -5.46 -16.16
N ILE A 225 -13.92 -4.60 -15.19
CA ILE A 225 -13.87 -4.95 -13.78
C ILE A 225 -15.29 -4.95 -13.18
N PRO A 226 -15.72 -6.01 -12.45
CA PRO A 226 -17.02 -6.05 -11.78
C PRO A 226 -17.22 -4.90 -10.78
N THR A 227 -18.43 -4.34 -10.71
CA THR A 227 -18.76 -3.13 -9.92
C THR A 227 -19.33 -3.40 -8.53
N ALA A 228 -19.39 -4.68 -8.10
CA ALA A 228 -19.86 -5.06 -6.76
C ALA A 228 -18.94 -6.12 -6.14
N ALA A 229 -18.60 -5.99 -4.86
CA ALA A 229 -17.79 -6.97 -4.15
C ALA A 229 -18.36 -8.39 -4.20
N ALA A 230 -19.69 -8.53 -4.25
CA ALA A 230 -20.37 -9.82 -4.40
C ALA A 230 -20.09 -10.52 -5.75
N SER A 231 -19.64 -9.77 -6.75
CA SER A 231 -19.36 -10.25 -8.12
C SER A 231 -17.87 -10.42 -8.38
N ALA A 232 -17.03 -10.34 -7.33
CA ALA A 232 -15.59 -10.62 -7.47
C ALA A 232 -15.35 -12.03 -8.00
N ASN A 233 -14.32 -12.21 -8.83
CA ASN A 233 -13.99 -13.50 -9.45
C ASN A 233 -13.52 -14.53 -8.42
N VAL A 234 -12.76 -14.06 -7.39
CA VAL A 234 -12.36 -14.87 -6.24
C VAL A 234 -12.67 -14.11 -4.96
N ILE A 235 -13.22 -14.81 -3.96
CA ILE A 235 -13.45 -14.28 -2.62
C ILE A 235 -12.74 -15.19 -1.63
N ILE A 236 -11.72 -14.65 -0.94
CA ILE A 236 -10.94 -15.39 0.05
C ILE A 236 -11.43 -14.97 1.44
N SER A 237 -11.86 -15.91 2.26
CA SER A 237 -12.33 -15.65 3.63
C SER A 237 -11.24 -15.97 4.65
N GLY A 238 -11.10 -15.13 5.67
CA GLY A 238 -10.22 -15.34 6.82
C GLY A 238 -10.60 -16.60 7.63
N GLU A 239 -9.77 -16.96 8.62
CA GLU A 239 -9.94 -18.18 9.40
C GLU A 239 -10.93 -18.02 10.57
N THR A 240 -10.72 -17.03 11.42
CA THR A 240 -11.49 -16.86 12.65
C THR A 240 -11.91 -15.41 12.88
N THR A 241 -12.87 -15.18 13.75
CA THR A 241 -13.35 -13.85 14.13
C THR A 241 -12.23 -13.05 14.80
N ASN A 242 -12.20 -11.74 14.55
CA ASN A 242 -11.22 -10.79 15.06
C ASN A 242 -9.78 -11.00 14.57
N ASP A 243 -9.56 -11.71 13.48
CA ASP A 243 -8.21 -11.93 12.91
C ASP A 243 -7.75 -10.79 12.00
N PHE A 244 -8.69 -10.00 11.45
CA PHE A 244 -8.44 -8.87 10.53
C PHE A 244 -7.78 -9.29 9.21
N PHE A 245 -8.16 -10.46 8.69
CA PHE A 245 -7.68 -10.93 7.38
C PHE A 245 -8.04 -9.93 6.27
N GLY A 246 -7.08 -9.59 5.41
CA GLY A 246 -7.25 -8.58 4.36
C GLY A 246 -7.01 -7.14 4.84
N GLU A 247 -6.41 -6.94 6.00
CA GLU A 247 -5.99 -5.61 6.46
C GLU A 247 -4.87 -5.03 5.57
N MET A 248 -4.07 -5.89 4.96
CA MET A 248 -3.08 -5.56 3.93
C MET A 248 -3.07 -6.62 2.85
N VAL A 249 -2.93 -6.21 1.60
CA VAL A 249 -2.73 -7.08 0.44
C VAL A 249 -1.53 -6.58 -0.38
N LYS A 250 -0.78 -7.50 -0.99
CA LYS A 250 0.38 -7.19 -1.84
C LYS A 250 0.53 -8.27 -2.92
N SER A 251 0.78 -7.84 -4.14
CA SER A 251 1.11 -8.68 -5.28
C SER A 251 2.62 -8.92 -5.38
N GLY A 252 3.03 -10.08 -5.91
CA GLY A 252 4.43 -10.42 -6.19
C GLY A 252 4.51 -11.85 -6.71
N ASP A 253 5.61 -12.23 -7.35
CA ASP A 253 5.89 -13.62 -7.74
C ASP A 253 6.68 -14.30 -6.61
N PHE A 254 5.96 -14.84 -5.61
CA PHE A 254 6.55 -15.39 -4.39
C PHE A 254 7.01 -16.85 -4.51
N ASN A 255 6.81 -17.50 -5.65
CA ASN A 255 7.26 -18.86 -5.93
C ASN A 255 8.22 -18.94 -7.13
N ALA A 256 8.51 -17.82 -7.79
CA ALA A 256 9.37 -17.68 -8.96
C ALA A 256 8.88 -18.49 -10.19
N ASP A 257 7.54 -18.58 -10.38
CA ASP A 257 6.96 -19.24 -11.55
C ASP A 257 6.61 -18.27 -12.70
N GLY A 258 6.87 -16.98 -12.52
CA GLY A 258 6.61 -15.91 -13.48
C GLY A 258 5.19 -15.38 -13.46
N LYS A 259 4.34 -15.78 -12.51
CA LYS A 259 2.97 -15.29 -12.34
C LYS A 259 2.84 -14.45 -11.08
N THR A 260 1.81 -13.62 -11.06
CA THR A 260 1.55 -12.79 -9.89
C THR A 260 0.79 -13.57 -8.82
N ASP A 261 1.40 -13.73 -7.66
CA ASP A 261 0.83 -14.30 -6.44
C ASP A 261 0.26 -13.20 -5.54
N LEU A 262 -0.42 -13.61 -4.46
CA LEU A 262 -1.04 -12.70 -3.49
C LEU A 262 -0.53 -12.97 -2.07
N ALA A 263 0.03 -11.94 -1.41
CA ALA A 263 0.27 -11.93 0.03
C ALA A 263 -0.84 -11.18 0.77
N VAL A 264 -1.33 -11.74 1.88
CA VAL A 264 -2.42 -11.17 2.69
C VAL A 264 -2.06 -11.16 4.16
N GLY A 265 -2.27 -10.03 4.83
CA GLY A 265 -2.04 -9.86 6.25
C GLY A 265 -3.28 -10.06 7.11
N SER A 266 -3.06 -10.57 8.33
CA SER A 266 -4.05 -10.83 9.38
C SER A 266 -3.44 -10.50 10.73
N THR A 267 -3.38 -9.21 11.10
CA THR A 267 -2.54 -8.73 12.20
C THR A 267 -3.02 -9.13 13.59
N GLN A 268 -4.33 -9.37 13.74
CA GLN A 268 -4.93 -9.72 15.03
C GLN A 268 -4.99 -11.24 15.28
N TYR A 269 -4.54 -12.05 14.32
CA TYR A 269 -4.49 -13.49 14.51
C TYR A 269 -3.85 -13.87 15.85
N SER A 270 -4.51 -14.77 16.62
CA SER A 270 -4.01 -15.26 17.91
C SER A 270 -3.55 -14.16 18.87
N THR A 271 -4.44 -13.21 19.19
CA THR A 271 -4.17 -12.10 20.12
C THR A 271 -2.96 -11.26 19.67
N SER A 272 -3.04 -10.72 18.44
CA SER A 272 -2.02 -9.82 17.86
C SER A 272 -0.64 -10.45 17.61
N THR A 273 -0.55 -11.77 17.53
CA THR A 273 0.62 -12.48 17.00
C THR A 273 0.80 -12.12 15.53
N GLY A 274 -0.31 -12.11 14.79
CA GLY A 274 -0.36 -11.82 13.39
C GLY A 274 0.08 -12.97 12.49
N ARG A 275 -0.42 -12.96 11.26
CA ARG A 275 -0.07 -13.89 10.18
C ARG A 275 0.06 -13.20 8.85
N THR A 276 0.89 -13.77 7.99
CA THR A 276 0.93 -13.49 6.56
C THR A 276 0.61 -14.78 5.83
N TYR A 277 -0.29 -14.70 4.86
CA TYR A 277 -0.69 -15.79 3.98
C TYR A 277 -0.20 -15.49 2.58
N ILE A 278 0.38 -16.45 1.89
CA ILE A 278 0.74 -16.36 0.48
C ILE A 278 -0.10 -17.36 -0.29
N PHE A 279 -0.73 -16.89 -1.34
CA PHE A 279 -1.53 -17.67 -2.27
C PHE A 279 -0.85 -17.67 -3.63
N TYR A 280 -0.39 -18.82 -4.08
CA TYR A 280 0.26 -18.96 -5.39
C TYR A 280 -0.78 -19.00 -6.51
N ASN A 281 -0.48 -18.30 -7.59
CA ASN A 281 -1.28 -18.33 -8.81
C ASN A 281 -0.85 -19.50 -9.70
N ASP A 282 -1.06 -20.74 -9.23
CA ASP A 282 -0.73 -21.98 -9.94
C ASP A 282 -1.86 -22.49 -10.84
N GLY A 283 -2.87 -21.63 -11.12
CA GLY A 283 -4.06 -21.91 -11.96
C GLY A 283 -5.38 -21.75 -11.22
N SER A 284 -5.38 -21.68 -9.88
CA SER A 284 -6.56 -21.30 -9.08
C SER A 284 -6.14 -20.82 -7.70
N ILE A 285 -6.52 -19.60 -7.33
CA ILE A 285 -6.28 -19.07 -5.98
C ILE A 285 -7.32 -19.64 -5.00
N PRO A 286 -6.90 -20.25 -3.86
CA PRO A 286 -7.80 -20.78 -2.85
C PRO A 286 -8.78 -19.74 -2.28
N THR A 287 -9.98 -20.18 -1.83
CA THR A 287 -11.04 -19.29 -1.32
C THR A 287 -11.07 -19.15 0.20
N THR A 288 -10.13 -19.78 0.92
CA THR A 288 -10.02 -19.70 2.39
C THR A 288 -8.57 -19.51 2.82
N ALA A 289 -8.34 -18.67 3.82
CA ALA A 289 -7.01 -18.40 4.36
C ALA A 289 -6.31 -19.66 4.89
N ALA A 290 -7.07 -20.60 5.46
CA ALA A 290 -6.55 -21.86 5.99
C ALA A 290 -5.90 -22.79 4.95
N THR A 291 -6.15 -22.54 3.66
CA THR A 291 -5.59 -23.32 2.54
C THR A 291 -4.62 -22.53 1.68
N ALA A 292 -4.07 -21.44 2.22
CA ALA A 292 -2.97 -20.71 1.61
C ALA A 292 -1.74 -21.63 1.43
N ASP A 293 -0.97 -21.40 0.39
CA ASP A 293 0.22 -22.21 0.06
C ASP A 293 1.32 -22.05 1.10
N VAL A 294 1.48 -20.81 1.61
CA VAL A 294 2.39 -20.52 2.73
C VAL A 294 1.64 -19.73 3.80
N ILE A 295 1.81 -20.13 5.06
CA ILE A 295 1.27 -19.42 6.22
C ILE A 295 2.44 -19.11 7.16
N ILE A 296 2.79 -17.82 7.27
CA ILE A 296 3.86 -17.35 8.15
C ILE A 296 3.22 -16.81 9.43
N THR A 297 3.55 -17.42 10.57
CA THR A 297 3.05 -16.96 11.88
C THR A 297 4.06 -16.04 12.53
N GLY A 298 3.59 -14.87 12.99
CA GLY A 298 4.37 -13.86 13.68
C GLY A 298 4.84 -14.27 15.08
N GLU A 299 5.49 -13.35 15.77
CA GLU A 299 5.83 -13.48 17.18
C GLU A 299 4.73 -12.87 18.06
N ALA A 300 4.64 -13.28 19.32
CA ALA A 300 3.57 -12.83 20.22
C ALA A 300 3.49 -11.30 20.33
N ASN A 301 2.28 -10.75 20.24
CA ASN A 301 1.98 -9.31 20.34
C ASN A 301 2.75 -8.44 19.34
N SER A 302 3.08 -8.94 18.16
CA SER A 302 3.93 -8.24 17.20
C SER A 302 3.16 -7.47 16.10
N TYR A 303 1.87 -7.78 15.90
CA TYR A 303 1.07 -7.30 14.76
C TYR A 303 1.76 -7.60 13.41
N PHE A 304 2.35 -8.81 13.31
CA PHE A 304 3.03 -9.27 12.10
C PHE A 304 2.06 -9.30 10.91
N GLY A 305 2.50 -8.81 9.76
CA GLY A 305 1.69 -8.84 8.55
C GLY A 305 0.85 -7.57 8.30
N ARG A 306 1.15 -6.46 8.97
CA ARG A 306 0.47 -5.17 8.70
C ARG A 306 1.00 -4.45 7.47
N PHE A 307 2.28 -4.59 7.18
CA PHE A 307 2.94 -3.94 6.06
C PHE A 307 3.85 -4.93 5.36
N PHE A 308 3.81 -4.91 4.03
CA PHE A 308 4.63 -5.74 3.17
C PHE A 308 5.31 -4.90 2.11
N THR A 309 6.45 -5.38 1.66
CA THR A 309 7.01 -5.04 0.35
C THR A 309 7.68 -6.28 -0.24
N SER A 310 7.89 -6.27 -1.53
CA SER A 310 8.50 -7.37 -2.25
C SER A 310 9.65 -6.86 -3.11
N GLY A 311 10.72 -7.64 -3.25
CA GLY A 311 11.88 -7.27 -4.06
C GLY A 311 12.96 -8.34 -3.96
N ASP A 312 13.92 -8.32 -4.84
CA ASP A 312 15.08 -9.23 -4.81
C ASP A 312 16.14 -8.69 -3.84
N PHE A 313 15.99 -9.03 -2.53
CA PHE A 313 16.87 -8.51 -1.47
C PHE A 313 18.20 -9.25 -1.33
N ASN A 314 18.34 -10.41 -1.98
CA ASN A 314 19.56 -11.20 -1.94
C ASN A 314 20.31 -11.23 -3.28
N ALA A 315 19.78 -10.59 -4.33
CA ALA A 315 20.29 -10.52 -5.69
C ALA A 315 20.40 -11.90 -6.40
N ASP A 316 19.40 -12.77 -6.17
CA ASP A 316 19.30 -14.08 -6.85
C ASP A 316 18.29 -14.08 -8.01
N SER A 317 17.71 -12.93 -8.35
CA SER A 317 16.70 -12.69 -9.39
C SER A 317 15.32 -13.28 -9.09
N ARG A 318 15.04 -13.60 -7.84
CA ARG A 318 13.71 -13.97 -7.36
C ARG A 318 13.12 -12.89 -6.46
N ILE A 319 11.81 -12.81 -6.44
CA ILE A 319 11.14 -11.82 -5.60
C ILE A 319 10.99 -12.38 -4.18
N ASP A 320 11.66 -11.75 -3.23
CA ASP A 320 11.57 -12.02 -1.80
C ASP A 320 10.43 -11.24 -1.14
N LEU A 321 10.07 -11.58 0.09
CA LEU A 321 9.02 -10.91 0.86
C LEU A 321 9.62 -10.25 2.11
N ALA A 322 9.40 -8.94 2.28
CA ALA A 322 9.66 -8.23 3.52
C ALA A 322 8.35 -7.95 4.27
N VAL A 323 8.30 -8.26 5.58
CA VAL A 323 7.11 -8.15 6.44
C VAL A 323 7.42 -7.35 7.69
N GLY A 324 6.57 -6.37 8.01
CA GLY A 324 6.66 -5.56 9.21
C GLY A 324 5.87 -6.14 10.39
N ALA A 325 6.41 -5.94 11.60
CA ALA A 325 5.81 -6.29 12.89
C ALA A 325 6.05 -5.14 13.89
N TYR A 326 5.37 -4.05 13.68
CA TYR A 326 5.65 -2.76 14.31
C TYR A 326 5.45 -2.73 15.83
N ASN A 327 4.66 -3.66 16.38
CA ASN A 327 4.34 -3.72 17.81
C ASN A 327 5.27 -4.66 18.61
N TYR A 328 6.20 -5.33 17.91
CA TYR A 328 7.13 -6.25 18.58
C TYR A 328 7.84 -5.57 19.75
N SER A 329 7.91 -6.27 20.91
CA SER A 329 8.65 -5.83 22.11
C SER A 329 8.35 -4.38 22.53
N SER A 330 7.10 -4.10 22.93
CA SER A 330 6.65 -2.76 23.39
C SER A 330 6.87 -1.68 22.32
N ASP A 331 6.38 -1.96 21.10
CA ASP A 331 6.42 -1.05 19.95
C ASP A 331 7.85 -0.67 19.49
N THR A 332 8.87 -1.46 19.87
CA THR A 332 10.20 -1.34 19.29
C THR A 332 10.13 -1.63 17.80
N GLY A 333 9.38 -2.68 17.45
CA GLY A 333 9.12 -3.09 16.08
C GLY A 333 10.25 -3.90 15.44
N ARG A 334 9.87 -4.64 14.40
CA ARG A 334 10.77 -5.46 13.57
C ARG A 334 10.36 -5.39 12.10
N ALA A 335 11.35 -5.61 11.22
CA ALA A 335 11.17 -6.01 9.84
C ALA A 335 11.84 -7.37 9.63
N TYR A 336 11.20 -8.24 8.87
CA TYR A 336 11.65 -9.59 8.53
C TYR A 336 11.77 -9.70 7.02
N ILE A 337 12.83 -10.31 6.51
CA ILE A 337 12.98 -10.65 5.10
C ILE A 337 12.99 -12.17 4.99
N PHE A 338 12.18 -12.69 4.10
CA PHE A 338 12.07 -14.10 3.74
C PHE A 338 12.53 -14.24 2.29
N TYR A 339 13.63 -14.95 2.08
CA TYR A 339 14.14 -15.21 0.75
C TYR A 339 13.31 -16.29 0.04
N ASN A 340 13.02 -16.04 -1.21
CA ASN A 340 12.35 -17.00 -2.10
C ASN A 340 13.36 -17.97 -2.70
N ASP A 341 14.00 -18.79 -1.87
CA ASP A 341 14.96 -19.81 -2.26
C ASP A 341 14.32 -21.18 -2.59
N GLY A 342 12.97 -21.19 -2.69
CA GLY A 342 12.14 -22.38 -2.94
C GLY A 342 11.46 -22.94 -1.68
N ASN A 343 11.68 -22.33 -0.51
CA ASN A 343 10.99 -22.74 0.74
C ASN A 343 10.90 -21.57 1.72
N ILE A 344 9.85 -20.75 1.62
CA ILE A 344 9.61 -19.65 2.56
C ILE A 344 9.29 -20.21 3.96
N PRO A 345 10.03 -19.82 5.03
CA PRO A 345 9.78 -20.27 6.39
C PRO A 345 8.38 -19.91 6.91
N THR A 346 7.76 -20.82 7.70
CA THR A 346 6.39 -20.63 8.23
C THR A 346 6.32 -19.93 9.59
N ALA A 347 7.46 -19.49 10.13
CA ALA A 347 7.55 -18.72 11.37
C ALA A 347 8.42 -17.48 11.20
N ALA A 348 7.96 -16.33 11.67
CA ALA A 348 8.70 -15.07 11.58
C ALA A 348 10.08 -15.13 12.24
N ALA A 349 10.20 -15.88 13.35
CA ALA A 349 11.49 -16.09 14.04
C ALA A 349 12.52 -16.87 13.21
N SER A 350 12.12 -17.47 12.08
CA SER A 350 12.98 -18.23 11.16
C SER A 350 13.23 -17.47 9.86
N ALA A 351 12.91 -16.18 9.79
CA ALA A 351 13.20 -15.34 8.64
C ALA A 351 14.72 -15.28 8.37
N ASP A 352 15.10 -15.13 7.12
CA ASP A 352 16.51 -15.08 6.71
C ASP A 352 17.22 -13.86 7.28
N ILE A 353 16.52 -12.72 7.33
CA ILE A 353 16.99 -11.49 7.97
C ILE A 353 15.92 -10.97 8.95
N ILE A 354 16.36 -10.61 10.15
CA ILE A 354 15.54 -9.96 11.17
C ILE A 354 16.21 -8.64 11.57
N ILE A 355 15.51 -7.52 11.31
CA ILE A 355 15.98 -6.18 11.68
C ILE A 355 15.10 -5.68 12.83
N THR A 356 15.70 -5.37 13.97
CA THR A 356 14.97 -4.87 15.15
C THR A 356 15.16 -3.36 15.29
N GLY A 357 14.10 -2.63 15.60
CA GLY A 357 14.13 -1.19 15.88
C GLY A 357 15.04 -0.82 17.05
N GLN A 358 15.38 0.45 17.18
CA GLN A 358 16.38 0.92 18.14
C GLN A 358 15.85 1.04 19.59
N THR A 359 14.63 1.54 19.74
CA THR A 359 14.04 1.81 21.05
C THR A 359 12.54 1.52 21.06
N THR A 360 11.96 1.39 22.25
CA THR A 360 10.52 1.23 22.44
C THR A 360 9.71 2.40 21.87
N SER A 361 8.48 2.14 21.47
CA SER A 361 7.54 3.13 20.90
C SER A 361 7.98 3.76 19.59
N ASN A 362 8.94 3.16 18.88
CA ASN A 362 9.39 3.63 17.57
C ASN A 362 8.51 3.10 16.42
N TYR A 363 7.82 2.00 16.62
CA TYR A 363 6.98 1.33 15.61
C TYR A 363 7.77 0.99 14.34
N PHE A 364 9.03 0.54 14.48
CA PHE A 364 9.86 0.12 13.34
C PHE A 364 9.20 -1.05 12.59
N GLY A 365 9.22 -1.02 11.26
CA GLY A 365 8.48 -1.96 10.42
C GLY A 365 7.11 -1.43 9.98
N ARG A 366 6.89 -0.11 10.03
CA ARG A 366 5.67 0.53 9.60
C ARG A 366 5.93 1.87 8.90
N PRO A 367 5.70 1.99 7.56
CA PRO A 367 5.53 0.92 6.56
C PRO A 367 6.87 0.35 6.05
N LEU A 368 6.80 -0.39 4.94
CA LEU A 368 7.94 -0.89 4.18
C LEU A 368 7.80 -0.47 2.71
N ASP A 369 8.93 -0.24 2.04
CA ASP A 369 9.02 -0.10 0.59
C ASP A 369 10.36 -0.62 0.08
N SER A 370 10.48 -0.86 -1.22
CA SER A 370 11.66 -1.44 -1.85
C SER A 370 12.04 -0.67 -3.12
N GLY A 371 13.34 -0.58 -3.38
CA GLY A 371 13.89 0.07 -4.55
C GLY A 371 15.41 0.07 -4.49
N ASP A 372 16.06 0.38 -5.58
CA ASP A 372 17.52 0.59 -5.60
C ASP A 372 17.85 2.03 -5.18
N PHE A 373 17.86 2.27 -3.85
CA PHE A 373 18.03 3.61 -3.28
C PHE A 373 19.50 4.09 -3.24
N ASN A 374 20.43 3.26 -3.64
CA ASN A 374 21.86 3.60 -3.68
C ASN A 374 22.46 3.50 -5.11
N ALA A 375 21.66 3.10 -6.10
CA ALA A 375 22.02 2.91 -7.50
C ALA A 375 23.14 1.88 -7.72
N ASP A 376 23.15 0.78 -6.92
CA ASP A 376 24.10 -0.32 -7.07
C ASP A 376 23.56 -1.49 -7.91
N GLY A 377 22.30 -1.38 -8.38
CA GLY A 377 21.62 -2.38 -9.19
C GLY A 377 20.95 -3.50 -8.38
N LYS A 378 20.86 -3.36 -7.05
CA LYS A 378 20.17 -4.30 -6.16
C LYS A 378 19.00 -3.65 -5.48
N THR A 379 18.06 -4.46 -5.02
CA THR A 379 16.91 -3.96 -4.28
C THR A 379 17.29 -3.71 -2.82
N ASP A 380 17.11 -2.46 -2.38
CA ASP A 380 17.22 -2.03 -0.99
C ASP A 380 15.86 -2.04 -0.30
N LEU A 381 15.85 -2.01 1.05
CA LEU A 381 14.65 -1.96 1.87
C LEU A 381 14.56 -0.64 2.64
N ALA A 382 13.50 0.14 2.40
CA ALA A 382 13.11 1.27 3.23
C ALA A 382 12.16 0.80 4.35
N VAL A 383 12.46 1.19 5.61
CA VAL A 383 11.66 0.79 6.78
C VAL A 383 11.26 2.02 7.58
N GLY A 384 9.96 2.21 7.75
CA GLY A 384 9.40 3.28 8.56
C GLY A 384 9.48 2.99 10.06
N ALA A 385 9.70 4.07 10.84
CA ALA A 385 9.68 4.06 12.30
C ALA A 385 9.04 5.39 12.77
N TYR A 386 7.75 5.56 12.47
CA TYR A 386 7.08 6.87 12.59
C TYR A 386 6.92 7.38 14.04
N GLY A 387 7.12 6.54 15.04
CA GLY A 387 7.16 6.92 16.45
C GLY A 387 8.53 7.42 16.91
N TYR A 388 9.56 7.30 16.08
CA TYR A 388 10.91 7.77 16.43
C TYR A 388 10.92 9.28 16.62
N SER A 389 11.29 9.73 17.82
CA SER A 389 11.50 11.15 18.12
C SER A 389 12.85 11.31 18.76
N THR A 390 13.72 12.12 18.18
CA THR A 390 14.88 12.68 18.89
C THR A 390 14.36 13.74 19.86
N ASN A 391 14.45 13.49 21.18
CA ASN A 391 14.25 14.52 22.20
C ASN A 391 15.31 15.62 22.08
#